data_4864260e83067dbfa97a8c44b61ae2fa
#
_entry.id   4864260e83067dbfa97a8c44b61ae2fa
#
_cell.length_a   1.000
_cell.length_b   1.000
_cell.length_c   1.000
_cell.angle_alpha   90.00
_cell.angle_beta   90.00
_cell.angle_gamma   90.00
#
_symmetry.space_group_name_H-M   'P 1'
#
loop_
_entity.id
_entity.type
_entity.pdbx_description
1 polymer ?
#
loop_
_entity_poly.entity_id
_entity_poly.type
_entity_poly.pdbx_seq_one_letter_code
_entity_poly.pdbx_strand_id
1 'polypeptide(L)'
;MSPMSIDQLFHLPLSSEAYAQLLLLNDKLDSLQLSNSHDIWNYIWGSPYYSSSKAYKQLTGQASVHASYKWLWKNCCQHKHKVFFWLLLKDRLSTRDLLERKGMILQSHECVLCNQHSRETLEHMFLTCPFATQFWASLGLLVLVFQEHVQVVSSFRRQINILFSWRS
;
A
#
# COMPACT_ATOMS: atom_id res chain seq x y z
N MET A 1 -43.75 -13.06 26.38
CA MET A 1 -42.45 -13.24 27.03
C MET A 1 -42.02 -11.88 27.53
N SER A 2 -41.86 -11.72 28.86
CA SER A 2 -41.35 -10.47 29.43
C SER A 2 -39.93 -10.22 28.86
N PRO A 3 -39.63 -9.01 28.41
CA PRO A 3 -38.29 -8.69 28.00
C PRO A 3 -37.34 -8.86 29.18
N MET A 4 -36.34 -9.74 29.05
CA MET A 4 -35.29 -9.85 30.07
C MET A 4 -34.58 -8.49 30.16
N SER A 5 -34.42 -8.00 31.40
CA SER A 5 -33.62 -6.81 31.64
C SER A 5 -32.19 -7.02 31.13
N ILE A 6 -31.62 -6.04 30.45
CA ILE A 6 -30.26 -6.12 29.87
C ILE A 6 -29.24 -6.44 30.95
N ASP A 7 -29.45 -6.01 32.18
CA ASP A 7 -28.59 -6.31 33.33
C ASP A 7 -28.48 -7.82 33.63
N GLN A 8 -29.46 -8.61 33.22
CA GLN A 8 -29.47 -10.09 33.39
C GLN A 8 -28.71 -10.84 32.32
N LEU A 9 -28.25 -10.15 31.29
CA LEU A 9 -27.44 -10.75 30.20
C LEU A 9 -25.97 -10.90 30.56
N PHE A 10 -25.52 -10.26 31.65
CA PHE A 10 -24.11 -10.28 32.06
C PHE A 10 -23.92 -11.14 33.32
N HIS A 11 -22.98 -12.08 33.29
CA HIS A 11 -22.68 -12.98 34.41
C HIS A 11 -21.62 -12.43 35.37
N LEU A 12 -21.01 -11.29 35.06
CA LEU A 12 -19.96 -10.66 35.86
C LEU A 12 -20.28 -9.19 36.11
N PRO A 13 -19.85 -8.62 37.24
CA PRO A 13 -19.98 -7.19 37.45
C PRO A 13 -19.24 -6.40 36.39
N LEU A 14 -19.91 -5.46 35.77
CA LEU A 14 -19.31 -4.60 34.76
C LEU A 14 -18.37 -3.58 35.41
N SER A 15 -17.27 -3.24 34.74
CA SER A 15 -16.45 -2.10 35.11
C SER A 15 -17.29 -0.80 34.99
N SER A 16 -16.91 0.27 35.69
CA SER A 16 -17.58 1.55 35.60
C SER A 16 -17.68 2.09 34.17
N GLU A 17 -16.63 1.86 33.36
CA GLU A 17 -16.58 2.25 31.95
C GLU A 17 -17.54 1.41 31.10
N ALA A 18 -17.54 0.09 31.26
CA ALA A 18 -18.46 -0.81 30.55
C ALA A 18 -19.93 -0.52 30.94
N TYR A 19 -20.19 -0.18 32.20
CA TYR A 19 -21.52 0.21 32.64
C TYR A 19 -21.99 1.52 32.00
N ALA A 20 -21.12 2.52 31.90
CA ALA A 20 -21.43 3.75 31.18
C ALA A 20 -21.75 3.51 29.69
N GLN A 21 -21.03 2.63 29.04
CA GLN A 21 -21.31 2.23 27.65
C GLN A 21 -22.65 1.47 27.53
N LEU A 22 -22.99 0.64 28.51
CA LEU A 22 -24.26 -0.06 28.56
C LEU A 22 -25.44 0.93 28.69
N LEU A 23 -25.32 1.96 29.53
CA LEU A 23 -26.33 2.99 29.63
C LEU A 23 -26.55 3.73 28.30
N LEU A 24 -25.47 4.07 27.61
CA LEU A 24 -25.56 4.69 26.28
C LEU A 24 -26.22 3.77 25.25
N LEU A 25 -25.99 2.47 25.35
CA LEU A 25 -26.62 1.48 24.47
C LEU A 25 -28.12 1.38 24.77
N ASN A 26 -28.49 1.32 26.05
CA ASN A 26 -29.91 1.31 26.47
C ASN A 26 -30.65 2.53 25.94
N ASP A 27 -30.11 3.72 26.12
CA ASP A 27 -30.71 4.96 25.63
C ASP A 27 -30.93 4.92 24.09
N LYS A 28 -29.99 4.36 23.37
CA LYS A 28 -30.13 4.12 21.92
C LYS A 28 -31.23 3.09 21.60
N LEU A 29 -31.30 1.98 22.36
CA LEU A 29 -32.32 0.95 22.16
C LEU A 29 -33.72 1.46 22.43
N ASP A 30 -33.89 2.26 23.49
CA ASP A 30 -35.17 2.86 23.83
C ASP A 30 -35.66 3.87 22.78
N SER A 31 -34.72 4.48 22.05
CA SER A 31 -35.04 5.38 20.93
C SER A 31 -35.41 4.66 19.64
N LEU A 32 -35.17 3.33 19.53
CA LEU A 32 -35.47 2.55 18.33
C LEU A 32 -36.96 2.19 18.25
N GLN A 33 -37.62 2.64 17.20
CA GLN A 33 -38.96 2.20 16.85
C GLN A 33 -38.90 0.98 15.94
N LEU A 34 -39.16 -0.21 16.47
CA LEU A 34 -39.25 -1.42 15.69
C LEU A 34 -40.54 -1.41 14.85
N SER A 35 -40.39 -1.61 13.56
CA SER A 35 -41.53 -1.79 12.66
C SER A 35 -41.83 -3.28 12.47
N ASN A 36 -43.08 -3.64 12.12
CA ASN A 36 -43.46 -5.01 11.78
C ASN A 36 -43.07 -5.40 10.34
N SER A 37 -42.33 -4.57 9.65
CA SER A 37 -41.81 -4.87 8.31
C SER A 37 -40.55 -5.74 8.37
N HIS A 38 -40.36 -6.56 7.35
CA HIS A 38 -39.14 -7.35 7.23
C HIS A 38 -37.92 -6.46 7.11
N ASP A 39 -36.82 -6.83 7.78
CA ASP A 39 -35.54 -6.14 7.68
C ASP A 39 -35.03 -6.21 6.24
N ILE A 40 -34.64 -5.06 5.71
CA ILE A 40 -34.03 -4.96 4.37
C ILE A 40 -32.53 -4.69 4.54
N TRP A 41 -31.74 -5.66 4.14
CA TRP A 41 -30.30 -5.57 4.17
C TRP A 41 -29.76 -4.99 2.87
N ASN A 42 -29.08 -3.87 2.97
CA ASN A 42 -28.34 -3.30 1.87
C ASN A 42 -26.88 -3.13 2.23
N TYR A 43 -25.99 -3.48 1.31
CA TYR A 43 -24.57 -3.16 1.49
C TYR A 43 -24.35 -1.65 1.39
N ILE A 44 -23.22 -1.17 1.95
CA ILE A 44 -22.83 0.25 1.99
C ILE A 44 -22.93 0.92 0.61
N TRP A 45 -22.80 0.16 -0.46
CA TRP A 45 -22.95 0.64 -1.84
C TRP A 45 -24.38 0.65 -2.40
N GLY A 46 -25.39 0.51 -1.54
CA GLY A 46 -26.80 0.67 -1.92
C GLY A 46 -27.43 -0.49 -2.72
N SER A 47 -26.85 -1.69 -2.65
CA SER A 47 -27.35 -2.88 -3.35
C SER A 47 -27.56 -4.05 -2.37
N PRO A 48 -28.61 -4.86 -2.53
CA PRO A 48 -28.81 -6.08 -1.74
C PRO A 48 -27.84 -7.21 -2.13
N TYR A 49 -27.12 -7.06 -3.27
CA TYR A 49 -26.19 -8.09 -3.76
C TYR A 49 -24.76 -7.77 -3.40
N TYR A 50 -24.03 -8.77 -2.89
CA TYR A 50 -22.61 -8.65 -2.60
C TYR A 50 -21.78 -8.52 -3.89
N SER A 51 -20.78 -7.66 -3.84
CA SER A 51 -19.78 -7.51 -4.88
C SER A 51 -18.42 -7.25 -4.26
N SER A 52 -17.49 -8.20 -4.42
CA SER A 52 -16.13 -8.09 -3.91
C SER A 52 -15.41 -6.84 -4.44
N SER A 53 -15.61 -6.49 -5.70
CA SER A 53 -15.04 -5.29 -6.30
C SER A 53 -15.56 -4.00 -5.66
N LYS A 54 -16.87 -3.93 -5.37
CA LYS A 54 -17.46 -2.77 -4.68
C LYS A 54 -17.04 -2.70 -3.23
N ALA A 55 -16.99 -3.85 -2.52
CA ALA A 55 -16.51 -3.93 -1.15
C ALA A 55 -15.05 -3.46 -1.06
N TYR A 56 -14.18 -3.94 -1.94
CA TYR A 56 -12.79 -3.51 -1.98
C TYR A 56 -12.64 -2.01 -2.23
N LYS A 57 -13.38 -1.45 -3.20
CA LYS A 57 -13.37 -0.01 -3.47
C LYS A 57 -13.85 0.82 -2.28
N GLN A 58 -14.84 0.33 -1.55
CA GLN A 58 -15.38 1.00 -0.37
C GLN A 58 -14.36 1.00 0.78
N LEU A 59 -13.67 -0.13 1.00
CA LEU A 59 -12.66 -0.27 2.06
C LEU A 59 -11.35 0.48 1.77
N THR A 60 -10.92 0.48 0.50
CA THR A 60 -9.64 1.11 0.10
C THR A 60 -9.79 2.55 -0.36
N GLY A 61 -11.03 3.04 -0.51
CA GLY A 61 -11.33 4.32 -1.14
C GLY A 61 -11.07 4.30 -2.65
N GLN A 62 -11.33 5.41 -3.30
CA GLN A 62 -11.00 5.63 -4.72
C GLN A 62 -9.56 6.13 -4.87
N ALA A 63 -8.59 5.35 -4.39
CA ALA A 63 -7.19 5.70 -4.60
C ALA A 63 -6.87 5.71 -6.11
N SER A 64 -6.48 6.85 -6.62
CA SER A 64 -6.04 6.94 -8.01
C SER A 64 -4.73 6.16 -8.16
N VAL A 65 -4.74 5.15 -9.01
CA VAL A 65 -3.53 4.36 -9.30
C VAL A 65 -2.62 5.21 -10.19
N HIS A 66 -1.40 5.49 -9.71
CA HIS A 66 -0.42 6.24 -10.47
C HIS A 66 -0.15 5.58 -11.84
N ALA A 67 0.05 6.42 -12.87
CA ALA A 67 0.22 5.95 -14.25
C ALA A 67 1.37 4.92 -14.43
N SER A 68 2.43 5.01 -13.63
CA SER A 68 3.56 4.09 -13.67
C SER A 68 3.16 2.65 -13.34
N TYR A 69 2.24 2.44 -12.38
CA TYR A 69 1.73 1.09 -12.08
C TYR A 69 0.87 0.55 -13.21
N LYS A 70 0.02 1.39 -13.82
CA LYS A 70 -0.79 0.98 -14.98
C LYS A 70 0.11 0.58 -16.16
N TRP A 71 1.16 1.35 -16.42
CA TRP A 71 2.14 1.03 -17.44
C TRP A 71 2.89 -0.26 -17.15
N LEU A 72 3.38 -0.44 -15.92
CA LEU A 72 4.11 -1.63 -15.51
C LEU A 72 3.34 -2.92 -15.82
N TRP A 73 2.06 -2.98 -15.46
CA TRP A 73 1.26 -4.19 -15.65
C TRP A 73 0.80 -4.40 -17.09
N LYS A 74 0.69 -3.34 -17.89
CA LYS A 74 0.33 -3.42 -19.32
C LYS A 74 1.52 -3.76 -20.25
N ASN A 75 2.74 -3.67 -19.75
CA ASN A 75 3.95 -3.89 -20.55
C ASN A 75 4.11 -5.38 -20.93
N CYS A 76 4.77 -5.65 -22.07
CA CYS A 76 5.02 -7.01 -22.58
C CYS A 76 6.18 -7.75 -21.87
N CYS A 77 6.82 -7.16 -20.85
CA CYS A 77 7.93 -7.81 -20.17
C CYS A 77 7.49 -9.01 -19.32
N GLN A 78 8.42 -9.91 -19.03
CA GLN A 78 8.18 -11.11 -18.22
C GLN A 78 7.69 -10.74 -16.82
N HIS A 79 6.84 -11.59 -16.22
CA HIS A 79 6.25 -11.37 -14.92
C HIS A 79 7.28 -11.11 -13.81
N LYS A 80 8.42 -11.81 -13.82
CA LYS A 80 9.49 -11.58 -12.83
C LYS A 80 9.99 -10.13 -12.83
N HIS A 81 10.11 -9.50 -14.01
CA HIS A 81 10.53 -8.11 -14.12
C HIS A 81 9.42 -7.16 -13.63
N LYS A 82 8.16 -7.47 -13.90
CA LYS A 82 7.02 -6.68 -13.39
C LYS A 82 6.98 -6.70 -11.86
N VAL A 83 7.14 -7.88 -11.26
CA VAL A 83 7.19 -8.04 -9.79
C VAL A 83 8.39 -7.30 -9.21
N PHE A 84 9.59 -7.43 -9.82
CA PHE A 84 10.78 -6.71 -9.39
C PHE A 84 10.55 -5.19 -9.40
N PHE A 85 10.06 -4.63 -10.50
CA PHE A 85 9.77 -3.19 -10.60
C PHE A 85 8.64 -2.76 -9.64
N TRP A 86 7.67 -3.60 -9.40
CA TRP A 86 6.62 -3.32 -8.42
C TRP A 86 7.20 -3.24 -7.00
N LEU A 87 8.07 -4.16 -6.62
CA LEU A 87 8.79 -4.14 -5.34
C LEU A 87 9.69 -2.91 -5.21
N LEU A 88 10.40 -2.55 -6.29
CA LEU A 88 11.22 -1.34 -6.37
C LEU A 88 10.38 -0.08 -6.10
N LEU A 89 9.25 0.08 -6.80
CA LEU A 89 8.37 1.23 -6.65
C LEU A 89 7.70 1.31 -5.26
N LYS A 90 7.63 0.20 -4.54
CA LYS A 90 7.06 0.09 -3.20
C LYS A 90 8.10 0.15 -2.08
N ASP A 91 9.37 0.38 -2.41
CA ASP A 91 10.49 0.28 -1.46
C ASP A 91 10.48 -1.03 -0.67
N ARG A 92 10.31 -2.15 -1.40
CA ARG A 92 10.20 -3.50 -0.81
C ARG A 92 11.28 -4.47 -1.30
N LEU A 93 12.27 -4.00 -2.04
CA LEU A 93 13.45 -4.81 -2.36
C LEU A 93 14.29 -5.03 -1.10
N SER A 94 14.84 -6.24 -0.97
CA SER A 94 15.61 -6.66 0.22
C SER A 94 17.00 -6.02 0.25
N THR A 95 17.05 -4.70 0.32
CA THR A 95 18.28 -3.95 0.60
C THR A 95 18.69 -4.14 2.05
N ARG A 96 19.96 -3.93 2.39
CA ARG A 96 20.46 -4.03 3.76
C ARG A 96 19.73 -3.06 4.70
N ASP A 97 19.38 -1.87 4.21
CA ASP A 97 18.55 -0.92 4.95
C ASP A 97 17.14 -1.48 5.25
N LEU A 98 16.49 -2.11 4.26
CA LEU A 98 15.18 -2.73 4.51
C LEU A 98 15.27 -3.91 5.48
N LEU A 99 16.33 -4.73 5.38
CA LEU A 99 16.54 -5.86 6.28
C LEU A 99 16.74 -5.39 7.73
N GLU A 100 17.53 -4.33 7.94
CA GLU A 100 17.69 -3.71 9.25
C GLU A 100 16.37 -3.17 9.80
N ARG A 101 15.60 -2.44 8.99
CA ARG A 101 14.25 -1.97 9.38
C ARG A 101 13.30 -3.12 9.77
N LYS A 102 13.56 -4.33 9.30
CA LYS A 102 12.85 -5.56 9.68
C LYS A 102 13.44 -6.27 10.90
N GLY A 103 14.43 -5.67 11.57
CA GLY A 103 15.07 -6.22 12.75
C GLY A 103 16.09 -7.33 12.48
N MET A 104 16.56 -7.48 11.24
CA MET A 104 17.61 -8.45 10.91
C MET A 104 18.98 -7.89 11.26
N ILE A 105 19.78 -8.66 12.00
CA ILE A 105 21.15 -8.29 12.37
C ILE A 105 22.06 -8.61 11.18
N LEU A 106 22.70 -7.61 10.63
CA LEU A 106 23.66 -7.73 9.52
C LEU A 106 25.06 -7.36 10.00
N GLN A 107 26.09 -7.98 9.41
CA GLN A 107 27.48 -7.65 9.70
C GLN A 107 27.91 -6.26 9.20
N SER A 108 27.28 -5.77 8.12
CA SER A 108 27.54 -4.46 7.53
C SER A 108 26.28 -3.96 6.84
N HIS A 109 26.08 -2.65 6.83
CA HIS A 109 25.00 -1.96 6.13
C HIS A 109 25.48 -1.22 4.88
N GLU A 110 26.77 -1.37 4.54
CA GLU A 110 27.40 -0.67 3.44
C GLU A 110 27.06 -1.30 2.09
N CYS A 111 27.04 -0.48 1.06
CA CYS A 111 26.81 -0.93 -0.31
C CYS A 111 27.97 -1.80 -0.80
N VAL A 112 27.69 -2.97 -1.31
CA VAL A 112 28.68 -3.91 -1.86
C VAL A 112 29.09 -3.58 -3.30
N LEU A 113 28.40 -2.66 -3.98
CA LEU A 113 28.67 -2.30 -5.37
C LEU A 113 29.67 -1.16 -5.52
N CYS A 114 29.96 -0.41 -4.45
CA CYS A 114 30.90 0.70 -4.51
C CYS A 114 31.76 0.75 -3.23
N ASN A 115 32.91 1.41 -3.34
CA ASN A 115 33.88 1.56 -2.23
C ASN A 115 33.67 2.85 -1.42
N GLN A 116 32.48 3.45 -1.47
CA GLN A 116 32.19 4.73 -0.81
C GLN A 116 31.72 4.58 0.63
N HIS A 117 31.67 3.37 1.18
CA HIS A 117 31.13 3.10 2.52
C HIS A 117 29.72 3.68 2.77
N SER A 118 28.99 3.91 1.68
CA SER A 118 27.63 4.45 1.73
C SER A 118 26.65 3.36 2.12
N ARG A 119 25.64 3.72 2.92
CA ARG A 119 24.57 2.79 3.32
C ARG A 119 23.83 2.22 2.10
N GLU A 120 23.58 0.91 2.07
CA GLU A 120 22.86 0.23 1.00
C GLU A 120 21.35 0.48 1.12
N THR A 121 20.93 1.67 0.69
CA THR A 121 19.52 2.01 0.50
C THR A 121 19.11 1.71 -0.94
N LEU A 122 17.81 1.62 -1.20
CA LEU A 122 17.30 1.46 -2.56
C LEU A 122 17.72 2.63 -3.45
N GLU A 123 17.63 3.86 -2.93
CA GLU A 123 18.04 5.07 -3.65
C GLU A 123 19.54 5.01 -4.00
N HIS A 124 20.40 4.67 -3.02
CA HIS A 124 21.81 4.54 -3.29
C HIS A 124 22.08 3.47 -4.35
N MET A 125 21.57 2.27 -4.17
CA MET A 125 21.88 1.13 -5.06
C MET A 125 21.45 1.36 -6.51
N PHE A 126 20.34 2.08 -6.74
CA PHE A 126 19.81 2.26 -8.09
C PHE A 126 20.08 3.63 -8.71
N LEU A 127 20.29 4.67 -7.90
CA LEU A 127 20.35 6.05 -8.41
C LEU A 127 21.67 6.75 -8.12
N THR A 128 22.21 6.67 -6.90
CA THR A 128 23.35 7.48 -6.47
C THR A 128 24.66 6.71 -6.38
N CYS A 129 24.64 5.38 -6.42
CA CYS A 129 25.84 4.57 -6.46
C CYS A 129 26.64 4.85 -7.73
N PRO A 130 27.98 5.05 -7.64
CA PRO A 130 28.84 5.24 -8.82
C PRO A 130 28.71 4.12 -9.85
N PHE A 131 28.56 2.89 -9.40
CA PHE A 131 28.30 1.75 -10.27
C PHE A 131 26.97 1.92 -11.03
N ALA A 132 25.89 2.28 -10.33
CA ALA A 132 24.59 2.47 -10.95
C ALA A 132 24.58 3.65 -11.92
N THR A 133 25.20 4.78 -11.56
CA THR A 133 25.28 5.96 -12.43
C THR A 133 26.06 5.69 -13.71
N GLN A 134 27.17 4.95 -13.63
CA GLN A 134 27.91 4.49 -14.81
C GLN A 134 27.09 3.56 -15.70
N PHE A 135 26.35 2.64 -15.08
CA PHE A 135 25.46 1.74 -15.80
C PHE A 135 24.36 2.50 -16.56
N TRP A 136 23.69 3.44 -15.90
CA TRP A 136 22.66 4.25 -16.57
C TRP A 136 23.26 5.13 -17.68
N ALA A 137 24.42 5.71 -17.45
CA ALA A 137 25.13 6.50 -18.47
C ALA A 137 25.49 5.66 -19.70
N SER A 138 25.91 4.40 -19.51
CA SER A 138 26.19 3.49 -20.63
C SER A 138 24.97 3.17 -21.50
N LEU A 139 23.77 3.26 -20.91
CA LEU A 139 22.49 3.14 -21.61
C LEU A 139 21.97 4.47 -22.19
N GLY A 140 22.71 5.57 -22.02
CA GLY A 140 22.28 6.90 -22.44
C GLY A 140 21.15 7.48 -21.59
N LEU A 141 20.98 6.99 -20.35
CA LEU A 141 19.94 7.44 -19.44
C LEU A 141 20.54 8.36 -18.36
N LEU A 142 19.91 9.53 -18.19
CA LEU A 142 20.29 10.48 -17.14
C LEU A 142 19.41 10.28 -15.90
N VAL A 143 20.07 10.06 -14.75
CA VAL A 143 19.40 9.92 -13.46
C VAL A 143 19.17 11.30 -12.85
N LEU A 144 17.90 11.65 -12.64
CA LEU A 144 17.50 12.86 -11.93
C LEU A 144 17.28 12.50 -10.44
N VAL A 145 18.27 12.80 -9.61
CA VAL A 145 18.39 12.32 -8.21
C VAL A 145 17.34 12.92 -7.25
N PHE A 146 16.65 14.00 -7.64
CA PHE A 146 15.75 14.74 -6.75
C PHE A 146 14.27 14.36 -6.85
N GLN A 147 13.96 13.20 -7.42
CA GLN A 147 12.57 12.79 -7.67
C GLN A 147 12.24 11.51 -6.93
N GLU A 148 10.99 11.37 -6.52
CA GLU A 148 10.47 10.09 -6.01
C GLU A 148 10.73 8.95 -7.02
N HIS A 149 10.91 7.71 -6.54
CA HIS A 149 11.22 6.53 -7.39
C HIS A 149 10.25 6.39 -8.58
N VAL A 150 8.98 6.74 -8.37
CA VAL A 150 7.95 6.71 -9.42
C VAL A 150 8.23 7.75 -10.52
N GLN A 151 8.74 8.92 -10.15
CA GLN A 151 9.08 9.99 -11.09
C GLN A 151 10.35 9.64 -11.88
N VAL A 152 11.33 9.01 -11.24
CA VAL A 152 12.56 8.51 -11.92
C VAL A 152 12.19 7.50 -13.01
N VAL A 153 11.35 6.51 -12.70
CA VAL A 153 10.88 5.53 -13.69
C VAL A 153 10.12 6.20 -14.83
N SER A 154 9.31 7.20 -14.53
CA SER A 154 8.58 7.97 -15.55
C SER A 154 9.52 8.81 -16.43
N SER A 155 10.60 9.32 -15.85
CA SER A 155 11.67 10.03 -16.56
C SER A 155 12.42 9.08 -17.52
N PHE A 156 12.84 7.92 -17.04
CA PHE A 156 13.50 6.91 -17.88
C PHE A 156 12.62 6.48 -19.05
N ARG A 157 11.35 6.26 -18.83
CA ARG A 157 10.41 5.95 -19.90
C ARG A 157 10.38 7.03 -20.98
N ARG A 158 10.36 8.31 -20.59
CA ARG A 158 10.40 9.43 -21.56
C ARG A 158 11.71 9.44 -22.35
N GLN A 159 12.84 9.28 -21.67
CA GLN A 159 14.16 9.23 -22.31
C GLN A 159 14.27 8.05 -23.29
N ILE A 160 13.82 6.86 -22.90
CA ILE A 160 13.80 5.68 -23.76
C ILE A 160 12.93 5.92 -25.00
N ASN A 161 11.73 6.48 -24.84
CA ASN A 161 10.87 6.78 -25.98
C ASN A 161 11.52 7.78 -26.96
N ILE A 162 12.23 8.78 -26.46
CA ILE A 162 12.99 9.71 -27.29
C ILE A 162 14.10 8.98 -28.03
N LEU A 163 14.90 8.16 -27.36
CA LEU A 163 16.01 7.42 -27.97
C LEU A 163 15.56 6.46 -29.09
N PHE A 164 14.38 5.86 -28.94
CA PHE A 164 13.83 4.94 -29.95
C PHE A 164 13.04 5.64 -31.06
N SER A 165 12.49 6.83 -30.84
CA SER A 165 11.80 7.61 -31.87
C SER A 165 12.74 8.15 -32.94
N TRP A 166 14.05 8.23 -32.67
CA TRP A 166 15.07 8.66 -33.65
C TRP A 166 15.58 7.51 -34.55
N ARG A 167 15.14 6.26 -34.32
CA ARG A 167 15.54 5.07 -35.07
C ARG A 167 14.46 4.55 -36.03
N SER A 168 13.33 5.21 -36.12
CA SER A 168 12.26 4.97 -37.09
C SER A 168 12.20 6.09 -38.12
#